data_fc3f2475c05d39349e43542c4475f374
#
_entry.id   fc3f2475c05d39349e43542c4475f374
#
_cell.length_a   1.000
_cell.length_b   1.000
_cell.length_c   1.000
_cell.angle_alpha   90.00
_cell.angle_beta   90.00
_cell.angle_gamma   90.00
#
_symmetry.space_group_name_H-M   'P 1'
#
loop_
_entity.id
_entity.type
_entity.pdbx_description
1 polymer ?
#
loop_
_entity_poly.entity_id
_entity_poly.type
_entity_poly.pdbx_seq_one_letter_code
_entity_poly.pdbx_strand_id
1 'polypeptide(L)'
;MLGFFGDKLGGYAIALLLYALIFKIVFLPFSIKQQKNQIAMAKLTPKIELIKAKYRGRTDQRTMQKQQQEIMELQQKEGYNPLSGCLPLLIQLPLIMLLFAVINNPLSYIAKTTDDYQNVDTTKEAIIISVNNLVRPNNQLTTEDKLKGQEIEIIHEINNYVQANGEAGIAEIEALGLDYDSIPNFRFAGTDLSTSPSLKKGEISLLALIPFIAAGAQWVSMWLMRKFNANPMMQNQDAQTQASMKIMDFMFPAMTLWMAFNFSAMLGLYWIYQTILGLGQSFILAKVMPLPKYSEEELKQMRKAQKEAEKAARVAAKTQPKYRSLHYIDDEDYDTLPDAPKSDSAKSSQMNGDIPEIKD
;
A
#
# COMPACT_ATOMS: atom_id res chain seq x y z
N MET A 1 0.07 -27.11 5.51
CA MET A 1 -1.05 -26.33 6.09
C MET A 1 -2.21 -26.14 5.09
N LEU A 2 -1.93 -25.77 3.85
CA LEU A 2 -2.96 -25.61 2.80
C LEU A 2 -3.67 -26.92 2.44
N GLY A 3 -2.97 -28.06 2.38
CA GLY A 3 -3.57 -29.37 2.12
C GLY A 3 -4.38 -29.98 3.27
N PHE A 4 -4.22 -29.48 4.51
CA PHE A 4 -4.95 -30.01 5.68
C PHE A 4 -6.44 -29.56 5.73
N PHE A 5 -6.75 -28.43 5.10
CA PHE A 5 -8.09 -27.87 5.05
C PHE A 5 -8.83 -28.20 3.73
N GLY A 6 -8.40 -29.30 3.05
CA GLY A 6 -8.96 -29.73 1.78
C GLY A 6 -10.49 -29.78 1.73
N ASP A 7 -10.97 -29.67 0.58
CA ASP A 7 -12.27 -29.88 -0.06
C ASP A 7 -13.61 -29.66 0.68
N LYS A 8 -13.72 -29.78 1.98
CA LYS A 8 -15.03 -29.83 2.64
C LYS A 8 -15.60 -28.49 3.09
N LEU A 9 -14.81 -27.41 3.11
CA LEU A 9 -15.21 -26.10 3.68
C LEU A 9 -14.66 -24.88 2.94
N GLY A 10 -14.40 -24.96 1.62
CA GLY A 10 -13.76 -23.84 0.90
C GLY A 10 -12.27 -23.72 1.26
N GLY A 11 -11.56 -24.85 1.25
CA GLY A 11 -10.23 -25.07 1.80
C GLY A 11 -9.22 -23.97 1.53
N TYR A 12 -9.16 -23.45 0.30
CA TYR A 12 -8.18 -22.42 -0.07
C TYR A 12 -8.53 -21.02 0.50
N ALA A 13 -9.81 -20.67 0.55
CA ALA A 13 -10.25 -19.42 1.15
C ALA A 13 -9.97 -19.39 2.67
N ILE A 14 -10.20 -20.51 3.36
CA ILE A 14 -9.88 -20.67 4.78
C ILE A 14 -8.36 -20.64 4.99
N ALA A 15 -7.61 -21.31 4.13
CA ALA A 15 -6.15 -21.29 4.17
C ALA A 15 -5.57 -19.88 4.02
N LEU A 16 -6.14 -19.04 3.13
CA LEU A 16 -5.79 -17.63 2.99
C LEU A 16 -6.12 -16.82 4.26
N LEU A 17 -7.26 -17.10 4.90
CA LEU A 17 -7.61 -16.47 6.17
C LEU A 17 -6.61 -16.81 7.27
N LEU A 18 -6.26 -18.10 7.40
CA LEU A 18 -5.26 -18.56 8.36
C LEU A 18 -3.88 -17.97 8.06
N TYR A 19 -3.48 -17.94 6.80
CA TYR A 19 -2.27 -17.28 6.37
C TYR A 19 -2.26 -15.81 6.80
N ALA A 20 -3.32 -15.05 6.50
CA ALA A 20 -3.44 -13.65 6.89
C ALA A 20 -3.38 -13.48 8.42
N LEU A 21 -4.02 -14.38 9.18
CA LEU A 21 -4.01 -14.36 10.65
C LEU A 21 -2.61 -14.64 11.22
N ILE A 22 -1.92 -15.68 10.72
CA ILE A 22 -0.56 -16.02 11.13
C ILE A 22 0.38 -14.83 10.90
N PHE A 23 0.29 -14.20 9.73
CA PHE A 23 1.09 -13.01 9.43
C PHE A 23 0.79 -11.86 10.39
N LYS A 24 -0.48 -11.62 10.73
CA LYS A 24 -0.84 -10.60 11.73
C LYS A 24 -0.23 -10.89 13.10
N ILE A 25 -0.17 -12.16 13.50
CA ILE A 25 0.44 -12.58 14.77
C ILE A 25 1.96 -12.42 14.72
N VAL A 26 2.61 -12.89 13.66
CA VAL A 26 4.08 -12.77 13.47
C VAL A 26 4.52 -11.32 13.46
N PHE A 27 3.76 -10.43 12.80
CA PHE A 27 4.05 -8.99 12.73
C PHE A 27 3.43 -8.16 13.86
N LEU A 28 2.81 -8.79 14.86
CA LEU A 28 2.23 -8.10 16.01
C LEU A 28 3.27 -7.23 16.77
N PRO A 29 4.50 -7.69 17.08
CA PRO A 29 5.51 -6.86 17.75
C PRO A 29 5.82 -5.59 16.97
N PHE A 30 5.81 -5.69 15.65
CA PHE A 30 6.01 -4.56 14.76
C PHE A 30 4.84 -3.57 14.81
N SER A 31 3.61 -4.07 14.78
CA SER A 31 2.39 -3.25 14.91
C SER A 31 2.33 -2.52 16.27
N ILE A 32 2.80 -3.16 17.34
CA ILE A 32 2.96 -2.53 18.67
C ILE A 32 3.98 -1.38 18.60
N LYS A 33 5.12 -1.57 17.94
CA LYS A 33 6.12 -0.52 17.74
C LYS A 33 5.55 0.66 16.93
N GLN A 34 4.77 0.36 15.90
CA GLN A 34 4.07 1.36 15.10
C GLN A 34 3.05 2.16 15.95
N GLN A 35 2.26 1.49 16.80
CA GLN A 35 1.33 2.15 17.71
C GLN A 35 2.05 3.07 18.71
N LYS A 36 3.19 2.62 19.27
CA LYS A 36 4.03 3.46 20.14
C LYS A 36 4.54 4.70 19.41
N ASN A 37 4.92 4.55 18.14
CA ASN A 37 5.35 5.68 17.32
C ASN A 37 4.22 6.67 17.03
N GLN A 38 3.00 6.18 16.79
CA GLN A 38 1.80 7.03 16.66
C GLN A 38 1.51 7.81 17.95
N ILE A 39 1.68 7.18 19.10
CA ILE A 39 1.54 7.84 20.42
C ILE A 39 2.63 8.93 20.60
N ALA A 40 3.87 8.64 20.22
CA ALA A 40 4.95 9.64 20.26
C ALA A 40 4.64 10.83 19.36
N MET A 41 4.19 10.60 18.13
CA MET A 41 3.77 11.66 17.21
C MET A 41 2.60 12.48 17.77
N ALA A 42 1.61 11.82 18.38
CA ALA A 42 0.50 12.51 19.01
C ALA A 42 0.98 13.46 20.14
N LYS A 43 1.94 13.04 20.97
CA LYS A 43 2.55 13.91 22.00
C LYS A 43 3.28 15.11 21.42
N LEU A 44 3.86 14.99 20.22
CA LEU A 44 4.56 16.09 19.55
C LEU A 44 3.61 17.06 18.83
N THR A 45 2.39 16.63 18.53
CA THR A 45 1.42 17.43 17.76
C THR A 45 1.26 18.85 18.31
N PRO A 46 1.11 19.12 19.62
CA PRO A 46 1.00 20.48 20.15
C PRO A 46 2.19 21.36 19.80
N LYS A 47 3.41 20.82 19.94
CA LYS A 47 4.65 21.55 19.65
C LYS A 47 4.78 21.84 18.14
N ILE A 48 4.39 20.88 17.30
CA ILE A 48 4.37 21.01 15.84
C ILE A 48 3.39 22.10 15.41
N GLU A 49 2.21 22.16 16.03
CA GLU A 49 1.22 23.19 15.71
C GLU A 49 1.69 24.60 16.09
N LEU A 50 2.47 24.75 17.16
CA LEU A 50 3.10 26.02 17.50
C LEU A 50 4.13 26.45 16.44
N ILE A 51 4.94 25.52 15.93
CA ILE A 51 5.87 25.79 14.83
C ILE A 51 5.08 26.20 13.57
N LYS A 52 4.05 25.45 13.20
CA LYS A 52 3.21 25.79 12.04
C LYS A 52 2.55 27.17 12.19
N ALA A 53 2.07 27.50 13.39
CA ALA A 53 1.48 28.81 13.67
C ALA A 53 2.47 29.97 13.42
N LYS A 54 3.76 29.81 13.79
CA LYS A 54 4.82 30.77 13.56
C LYS A 54 5.02 31.14 12.06
N TYR A 55 4.79 30.16 11.17
CA TYR A 55 4.96 30.31 9.73
C TYR A 55 3.66 30.53 8.95
N ARG A 56 2.53 30.65 9.65
CA ARG A 56 1.21 30.77 9.01
C ARG A 56 1.11 32.05 8.17
N GLY A 57 0.55 31.91 6.96
CA GLY A 57 0.37 33.02 6.02
C GLY A 57 1.58 33.33 5.13
N ARG A 58 2.67 32.59 5.30
CA ARG A 58 3.83 32.68 4.41
C ARG A 58 3.83 31.47 3.47
N THR A 59 3.84 31.73 2.17
CA THR A 59 3.75 30.68 1.14
C THR A 59 5.03 30.53 0.32
N ASP A 60 6.05 31.34 0.64
CA ASP A 60 7.32 31.28 -0.04
C ASP A 60 8.07 29.97 0.26
N GLN A 61 8.74 29.42 -0.74
CA GLN A 61 9.40 28.12 -0.67
C GLN A 61 10.47 28.05 0.43
N ARG A 62 11.20 29.15 0.67
CA ARG A 62 12.21 29.21 1.74
C ARG A 62 11.59 29.08 3.13
N THR A 63 10.45 29.74 3.35
CA THR A 63 9.73 29.66 4.63
C THR A 63 9.14 28.28 4.86
N MET A 64 8.59 27.65 3.82
CA MET A 64 8.11 26.26 3.87
C MET A 64 9.24 25.28 4.23
N GLN A 65 10.43 25.44 3.64
CA GLN A 65 11.61 24.63 3.96
C GLN A 65 12.06 24.81 5.41
N LYS A 66 12.13 26.07 5.91
CA LYS A 66 12.47 26.34 7.32
C LYS A 66 11.47 25.73 8.30
N GLN A 67 10.18 25.84 8.00
CA GLN A 67 9.14 25.20 8.81
C GLN A 67 9.33 23.68 8.87
N GLN A 68 9.58 23.03 7.73
CA GLN A 68 9.84 21.60 7.66
C GLN A 68 11.10 21.22 8.44
N GLN A 69 12.14 22.01 8.34
CA GLN A 69 13.39 21.79 9.06
C GLN A 69 13.18 21.90 10.57
N GLU A 70 12.51 22.95 11.08
CA GLU A 70 12.21 23.07 12.52
C GLU A 70 11.35 21.90 13.03
N ILE A 71 10.41 21.40 12.22
CA ILE A 71 9.60 20.21 12.57
C ILE A 71 10.48 18.96 12.63
N MET A 72 11.37 18.74 11.66
CA MET A 72 12.30 17.60 11.66
C MET A 72 13.27 17.65 12.85
N GLU A 73 13.81 18.82 13.17
CA GLU A 73 14.69 19.01 14.32
C GLU A 73 13.96 18.70 15.63
N LEU A 74 12.70 19.14 15.78
CA LEU A 74 11.87 18.80 16.92
C LEU A 74 11.64 17.29 17.01
N GLN A 75 11.31 16.64 15.90
CA GLN A 75 11.09 15.20 15.84
C GLN A 75 12.36 14.41 16.23
N GLN A 76 13.52 14.83 15.72
CA GLN A 76 14.82 14.22 16.07
C GLN A 76 15.17 14.39 17.56
N LYS A 77 14.99 15.59 18.10
CA LYS A 77 15.24 15.87 19.54
C LYS A 77 14.38 15.03 20.47
N GLU A 78 13.15 14.74 20.07
CA GLU A 78 12.19 13.93 20.84
C GLU A 78 12.27 12.43 20.48
N GLY A 79 13.25 12.02 19.67
CA GLY A 79 13.46 10.62 19.31
C GLY A 79 12.38 10.02 18.41
N TYR A 80 11.56 10.85 17.75
CA TYR A 80 10.57 10.40 16.78
C TYR A 80 11.21 10.07 15.43
N ASN A 81 10.90 8.89 14.89
CA ASN A 81 11.37 8.49 13.57
C ASN A 81 10.23 8.52 12.54
N PRO A 82 10.22 9.48 11.59
CA PRO A 82 9.18 9.60 10.58
C PRO A 82 9.12 8.40 9.62
N LEU A 83 10.25 7.72 9.39
CA LEU A 83 10.31 6.54 8.50
C LEU A 83 9.55 5.34 9.06
N SER A 84 9.31 5.29 10.37
CA SER A 84 8.55 4.17 10.96
C SER A 84 7.08 4.13 10.52
N GLY A 85 6.55 5.21 9.96
CA GLY A 85 5.20 5.28 9.41
C GLY A 85 5.04 4.53 8.07
N CYS A 86 6.06 4.51 7.21
CA CYS A 86 6.03 3.84 5.91
C CYS A 86 6.60 2.41 5.95
N LEU A 87 7.22 2.00 7.05
CA LEU A 87 7.83 0.68 7.22
C LEU A 87 6.86 -0.50 6.98
N PRO A 88 5.56 -0.43 7.37
CA PRO A 88 4.60 -1.48 7.02
C PRO A 88 4.47 -1.71 5.52
N LEU A 89 4.50 -0.64 4.72
CA LEU A 89 4.41 -0.74 3.26
C LEU A 89 5.63 -1.47 2.68
N LEU A 90 6.83 -1.18 3.19
CA LEU A 90 8.07 -1.84 2.76
C LEU A 90 8.08 -3.34 3.06
N ILE A 91 7.48 -3.76 4.19
CA ILE A 91 7.35 -5.17 4.55
C ILE A 91 6.22 -5.83 3.74
N GLN A 92 5.13 -5.11 3.51
CA GLN A 92 3.95 -5.64 2.83
C GLN A 92 4.21 -5.92 1.35
N LEU A 93 5.04 -5.13 0.65
CA LEU A 93 5.32 -5.31 -0.78
C LEU A 93 5.96 -6.68 -1.10
N PRO A 94 7.08 -7.10 -0.47
CA PRO A 94 7.63 -8.43 -0.71
C PRO A 94 6.64 -9.55 -0.37
N LEU A 95 5.83 -9.37 0.68
CA LEU A 95 4.83 -10.35 1.09
C LEU A 95 3.73 -10.52 0.03
N ILE A 96 3.22 -9.42 -0.51
CA ILE A 96 2.24 -9.47 -1.60
C ILE A 96 2.85 -10.12 -2.84
N MET A 97 4.12 -9.81 -3.17
CA MET A 97 4.82 -10.41 -4.32
C MET A 97 4.97 -11.93 -4.16
N LEU A 98 5.34 -12.41 -2.96
CA LEU A 98 5.42 -13.84 -2.66
C LEU A 98 4.04 -14.51 -2.77
N LEU A 99 3.02 -13.91 -2.18
CA LEU A 99 1.65 -14.43 -2.26
C LEU A 99 1.15 -14.46 -3.70
N PHE A 100 1.42 -13.41 -4.48
CA PHE A 100 1.10 -13.32 -5.88
C PHE A 100 1.79 -14.42 -6.69
N ALA A 101 3.07 -14.68 -6.43
CA ALA A 101 3.81 -15.78 -7.08
C ALA A 101 3.18 -17.14 -6.79
N VAL A 102 2.82 -17.41 -5.53
CA VAL A 102 2.18 -18.68 -5.12
C VAL A 102 0.78 -18.83 -5.70
N ILE A 103 -0.03 -17.76 -5.73
CA ILE A 103 -1.39 -17.79 -6.28
C ILE A 103 -1.37 -18.01 -7.79
N ASN A 104 -0.42 -17.41 -8.51
CA ASN A 104 -0.36 -17.55 -9.97
C ASN A 104 0.37 -18.81 -10.45
N ASN A 105 1.15 -19.46 -9.56
CA ASN A 105 1.89 -20.68 -9.89
C ASN A 105 1.65 -21.76 -8.82
N PRO A 106 0.40 -22.16 -8.64
CA PRO A 106 0.02 -23.06 -7.54
C PRO A 106 0.52 -24.50 -7.73
N LEU A 107 0.65 -24.99 -8.96
CA LEU A 107 1.22 -26.30 -9.25
C LEU A 107 2.70 -26.34 -8.86
N SER A 108 3.46 -25.32 -9.20
CA SER A 108 4.90 -25.23 -8.87
C SER A 108 5.13 -25.12 -7.37
N TYR A 109 4.33 -24.32 -6.65
CA TYR A 109 4.58 -24.01 -5.23
C TYR A 109 3.80 -24.87 -4.23
N ILE A 110 2.62 -25.38 -4.59
CA ILE A 110 1.72 -26.06 -3.65
C ILE A 110 1.56 -27.53 -3.98
N ALA A 111 1.24 -27.88 -5.23
CA ALA A 111 1.03 -29.26 -5.62
C ALA A 111 2.28 -30.14 -5.34
N LYS A 112 2.06 -31.39 -5.02
CA LYS A 112 3.12 -32.36 -4.74
C LYS A 112 3.30 -33.29 -5.93
N THR A 113 4.46 -33.93 -5.99
CA THR A 113 4.71 -35.06 -6.86
C THR A 113 4.36 -36.36 -6.14
N THR A 114 3.94 -37.39 -6.85
CA THR A 114 3.72 -38.72 -6.29
C THR A 114 5.03 -39.29 -5.75
N ASP A 115 4.94 -40.23 -4.79
CA ASP A 115 6.13 -40.80 -4.12
C ASP A 115 7.09 -41.49 -5.11
N ASP A 116 6.56 -42.09 -6.18
CA ASP A 116 7.35 -42.74 -7.22
C ASP A 116 8.27 -41.76 -8.01
N TYR A 117 7.90 -40.49 -8.05
CA TYR A 117 8.64 -39.45 -8.76
C TYR A 117 9.54 -38.57 -7.86
N GLN A 118 9.49 -38.73 -6.54
CA GLN A 118 10.35 -37.98 -5.61
C GLN A 118 11.85 -38.34 -5.77
N ASN A 119 12.17 -39.50 -6.32
CA ASN A 119 13.52 -40.02 -6.50
C ASN A 119 13.98 -40.05 -7.97
N VAL A 120 13.22 -39.50 -8.90
CA VAL A 120 13.55 -39.47 -10.33
C VAL A 120 14.11 -38.08 -10.69
N ASP A 121 15.09 -38.07 -11.60
CA ASP A 121 15.74 -36.84 -12.15
C ASP A 121 14.78 -35.93 -12.95
N THR A 122 13.48 -36.24 -12.92
CA THR A 122 12.45 -35.46 -13.61
C THR A 122 12.09 -34.26 -12.78
N THR A 123 12.30 -33.07 -13.33
CA THR A 123 11.93 -31.83 -12.66
C THR A 123 10.40 -31.71 -12.53
N LYS A 124 9.93 -31.15 -11.43
CA LYS A 124 8.49 -30.87 -11.21
C LYS A 124 7.88 -30.08 -12.38
N GLU A 125 8.67 -29.22 -13.00
CA GLU A 125 8.28 -28.46 -14.20
C GLU A 125 7.96 -29.39 -15.38
N ALA A 126 8.78 -30.40 -15.62
CA ALA A 126 8.53 -31.40 -16.68
C ALA A 126 7.26 -32.22 -16.40
N ILE A 127 6.97 -32.54 -15.14
CA ILE A 127 5.72 -33.21 -14.73
C ILE A 127 4.52 -32.31 -15.06
N ILE A 128 4.55 -31.04 -14.70
CA ILE A 128 3.46 -30.09 -14.98
C ILE A 128 3.24 -29.95 -16.49
N ILE A 129 4.32 -29.91 -17.28
CA ILE A 129 4.24 -29.87 -18.76
C ILE A 129 3.60 -31.14 -19.29
N SER A 130 3.96 -32.32 -18.79
CA SER A 130 3.36 -33.59 -19.21
C SER A 130 1.86 -33.64 -18.89
N VAL A 131 1.47 -33.20 -17.71
CA VAL A 131 0.06 -33.08 -17.30
C VAL A 131 -0.67 -32.06 -18.18
N ASN A 132 -0.05 -30.90 -18.47
CA ASN A 132 -0.65 -29.94 -19.41
C ASN A 132 -0.93 -30.57 -20.75
N ASN A 133 0.03 -31.32 -21.30
CA ASN A 133 -0.09 -31.93 -22.64
C ASN A 133 -1.15 -33.03 -22.69
N LEU A 134 -1.41 -33.68 -21.55
CA LEU A 134 -2.52 -34.62 -21.40
C LEU A 134 -3.86 -33.91 -21.42
N VAL A 135 -4.04 -32.89 -20.58
CA VAL A 135 -5.34 -32.22 -20.39
C VAL A 135 -5.64 -31.14 -21.43
N ARG A 136 -4.61 -30.63 -22.12
CA ARG A 136 -4.70 -29.57 -23.17
C ARG A 136 -4.02 -30.00 -24.47
N PRO A 137 -4.53 -31.02 -25.17
CA PRO A 137 -3.86 -31.56 -26.37
C PRO A 137 -3.71 -30.54 -27.50
N ASN A 138 -4.55 -29.51 -27.55
CA ASN A 138 -4.50 -28.43 -28.54
C ASN A 138 -3.57 -27.25 -28.14
N ASN A 139 -3.03 -27.25 -26.91
CA ASN A 139 -2.13 -26.22 -26.40
C ASN A 139 -0.98 -26.89 -25.62
N GLN A 140 -0.20 -27.68 -26.34
CA GLN A 140 0.92 -28.41 -25.78
C GLN A 140 2.06 -27.46 -25.45
N LEU A 141 2.73 -27.72 -24.32
CA LEU A 141 3.92 -27.01 -23.87
C LEU A 141 5.16 -27.88 -24.05
N THR A 142 6.27 -27.23 -24.28
CA THR A 142 7.62 -27.84 -24.30
C THR A 142 8.41 -27.37 -23.08
N THR A 143 9.54 -28.00 -22.80
CA THR A 143 10.44 -27.60 -21.70
C THR A 143 11.04 -26.21 -21.87
N GLU A 144 10.97 -25.62 -23.08
CA GLU A 144 11.41 -24.26 -23.36
C GLU A 144 10.31 -23.20 -23.08
N ASP A 145 9.05 -23.62 -22.97
CA ASP A 145 7.92 -22.75 -22.73
C ASP A 145 7.86 -22.31 -21.26
N LYS A 146 7.44 -21.05 -21.06
CA LYS A 146 7.28 -20.52 -19.71
C LYS A 146 5.96 -20.98 -19.10
N LEU A 147 6.01 -21.85 -18.10
CA LEU A 147 4.83 -22.25 -17.30
C LEU A 147 4.22 -21.09 -16.51
N LYS A 148 5.03 -20.07 -16.17
CA LYS A 148 4.58 -18.95 -15.33
C LYS A 148 3.35 -18.24 -15.90
N GLY A 149 2.29 -18.20 -15.10
CA GLY A 149 1.02 -17.56 -15.44
C GLY A 149 0.03 -18.47 -16.19
N GLN A 150 0.39 -19.72 -16.52
CA GLN A 150 -0.50 -20.69 -17.16
C GLN A 150 -1.06 -21.74 -16.18
N GLU A 151 -0.46 -21.87 -14.99
CA GLU A 151 -0.78 -22.97 -14.07
C GLU A 151 -2.22 -22.95 -13.56
N ILE A 152 -2.85 -21.77 -13.41
CA ILE A 152 -4.27 -21.65 -13.04
C ILE A 152 -5.15 -22.27 -14.14
N GLU A 153 -4.84 -21.98 -15.40
CA GLU A 153 -5.57 -22.50 -16.55
C GLU A 153 -5.36 -24.00 -16.68
N ILE A 154 -4.15 -24.50 -16.42
CA ILE A 154 -3.86 -25.94 -16.36
C ILE A 154 -4.70 -26.63 -15.29
N ILE A 155 -4.82 -26.05 -14.07
CA ILE A 155 -5.67 -26.60 -13.01
C ILE A 155 -7.15 -26.63 -13.43
N HIS A 156 -7.60 -25.58 -14.12
CA HIS A 156 -8.98 -25.57 -14.62
C HIS A 156 -9.23 -26.73 -15.60
N GLU A 157 -8.30 -26.97 -16.53
CA GLU A 157 -8.40 -28.07 -17.47
C GLU A 157 -8.20 -29.46 -16.80
N ILE A 158 -7.34 -29.58 -15.79
CA ILE A 158 -7.27 -30.78 -14.94
C ILE A 158 -8.64 -31.10 -14.34
N ASN A 159 -9.31 -30.11 -13.76
CA ASN A 159 -10.63 -30.30 -13.16
C ASN A 159 -11.67 -30.72 -14.23
N ASN A 160 -11.65 -30.13 -15.42
CA ASN A 160 -12.52 -30.51 -16.53
C ASN A 160 -12.24 -31.95 -16.99
N TYR A 161 -10.96 -32.31 -17.10
CA TYR A 161 -10.52 -33.64 -17.50
C TYR A 161 -10.95 -34.71 -16.51
N VAL A 162 -10.76 -34.47 -15.22
CA VAL A 162 -11.19 -35.41 -14.16
C VAL A 162 -12.71 -35.46 -14.08
N GLN A 163 -13.43 -34.39 -14.30
CA GLN A 163 -14.88 -34.39 -14.35
C GLN A 163 -15.42 -35.26 -15.51
N ALA A 164 -14.73 -35.31 -16.64
CA ALA A 164 -15.10 -36.09 -17.80
C ALA A 164 -14.72 -37.59 -17.66
N ASN A 165 -13.55 -37.89 -17.06
CA ASN A 165 -12.96 -39.23 -17.03
C ASN A 165 -13.04 -39.95 -15.65
N GLY A 166 -13.46 -39.24 -14.59
CA GLY A 166 -13.59 -39.81 -13.24
C GLY A 166 -12.25 -40.27 -12.66
N GLU A 167 -12.29 -41.41 -11.96
CA GLU A 167 -11.11 -42.03 -11.32
C GLU A 167 -10.00 -42.38 -12.33
N ALA A 168 -10.37 -42.75 -13.57
CA ALA A 168 -9.37 -43.03 -14.61
C ALA A 168 -8.54 -41.78 -14.96
N GLY A 169 -9.18 -40.61 -15.04
CA GLY A 169 -8.49 -39.37 -15.29
C GLY A 169 -7.54 -38.97 -14.15
N ILE A 170 -7.94 -39.27 -12.89
CA ILE A 170 -7.06 -39.06 -11.73
C ILE A 170 -5.83 -39.97 -11.84
N ALA A 171 -6.04 -41.27 -12.10
CA ALA A 171 -4.96 -42.24 -12.22
C ALA A 171 -3.97 -41.90 -13.35
N GLU A 172 -4.45 -41.35 -14.47
CA GLU A 172 -3.59 -40.90 -15.56
C GLU A 172 -2.72 -39.69 -15.16
N ILE A 173 -3.27 -38.72 -14.41
CA ILE A 173 -2.54 -37.56 -13.90
C ILE A 173 -1.48 -38.01 -12.89
N GLU A 174 -1.82 -38.90 -11.99
CA GLU A 174 -0.91 -39.46 -10.98
C GLU A 174 0.18 -40.33 -11.60
N ALA A 175 -0.12 -41.05 -12.68
CA ALA A 175 0.88 -41.79 -13.46
C ALA A 175 1.92 -40.89 -14.12
N LEU A 176 1.60 -39.61 -14.38
CA LEU A 176 2.55 -38.60 -14.84
C LEU A 176 3.37 -37.98 -13.72
N GLY A 177 3.08 -38.32 -12.45
CA GLY A 177 3.86 -37.92 -11.30
C GLY A 177 3.28 -36.73 -10.50
N LEU A 178 2.07 -36.24 -10.81
CA LEU A 178 1.43 -35.17 -10.08
C LEU A 178 0.38 -35.76 -9.12
N ASP A 179 0.54 -35.54 -7.82
CA ASP A 179 -0.41 -35.92 -6.79
C ASP A 179 -1.69 -35.06 -6.89
N TYR A 180 -2.78 -35.67 -7.38
CA TYR A 180 -4.05 -34.97 -7.62
C TYR A 180 -4.64 -34.40 -6.33
N ASP A 181 -4.55 -35.09 -5.21
CA ASP A 181 -5.10 -34.63 -3.93
C ASP A 181 -4.38 -33.39 -3.39
N SER A 182 -3.16 -33.14 -3.87
CA SER A 182 -2.38 -31.95 -3.50
C SER A 182 -2.69 -30.71 -4.35
N ILE A 183 -3.46 -30.87 -5.45
CA ILE A 183 -3.82 -29.75 -6.33
C ILE A 183 -4.79 -28.82 -5.60
N PRO A 184 -4.51 -27.52 -5.53
CA PRO A 184 -5.38 -26.59 -4.81
C PRO A 184 -6.75 -26.46 -5.48
N ASN A 185 -7.81 -26.64 -4.70
CA ASN A 185 -9.17 -26.35 -5.14
C ASN A 185 -9.51 -24.87 -4.85
N PHE A 186 -9.71 -24.09 -5.89
CA PHE A 186 -10.03 -22.67 -5.80
C PHE A 186 -11.53 -22.38 -5.72
N ARG A 187 -12.38 -23.37 -5.69
CA ARG A 187 -13.83 -23.18 -5.60
C ARG A 187 -14.23 -22.79 -4.19
N PHE A 188 -14.97 -21.69 -4.09
CA PHE A 188 -15.56 -21.20 -2.85
C PHE A 188 -16.97 -20.65 -3.12
N ALA A 189 -17.94 -21.07 -2.32
CA ALA A 189 -19.34 -20.65 -2.45
C ALA A 189 -19.90 -20.78 -3.89
N GLY A 190 -19.51 -21.84 -4.60
CA GLY A 190 -19.97 -22.12 -5.97
C GLY A 190 -19.26 -21.31 -7.06
N THR A 191 -18.26 -20.49 -6.71
CA THR A 191 -17.47 -19.69 -7.65
C THR A 191 -16.01 -20.10 -7.66
N ASP A 192 -15.33 -19.93 -8.79
CA ASP A 192 -13.90 -20.19 -8.93
C ASP A 192 -13.09 -18.91 -8.66
N LEU A 193 -12.43 -18.87 -7.50
CA LEU A 193 -11.63 -17.71 -7.06
C LEU A 193 -10.32 -17.53 -7.86
N SER A 194 -9.90 -18.50 -8.66
CA SER A 194 -8.70 -18.42 -9.50
C SER A 194 -8.88 -17.38 -10.63
N THR A 195 -10.12 -17.20 -11.07
CA THR A 195 -10.44 -16.31 -12.18
C THR A 195 -10.45 -14.83 -11.76
N SER A 196 -10.18 -13.95 -12.71
CA SER A 196 -10.29 -12.50 -12.49
C SER A 196 -11.76 -12.07 -12.57
N PRO A 197 -12.23 -11.19 -11.65
CA PRO A 197 -13.56 -10.64 -11.72
C PRO A 197 -13.80 -9.90 -13.03
N SER A 198 -14.94 -10.15 -13.69
CA SER A 198 -15.31 -9.49 -14.97
C SER A 198 -16.64 -8.76 -14.83
N LEU A 199 -16.72 -7.57 -15.45
CA LEU A 199 -17.93 -6.78 -15.60
C LEU A 199 -18.50 -6.85 -17.02
N LYS A 200 -17.92 -7.67 -17.90
CA LYS A 200 -18.40 -7.81 -19.28
C LYS A 200 -19.80 -8.41 -19.28
N LYS A 201 -20.66 -7.87 -20.15
CA LYS A 201 -22.04 -8.36 -20.29
C LYS A 201 -22.04 -9.85 -20.70
N GLY A 202 -22.66 -10.70 -19.88
CA GLY A 202 -22.68 -12.16 -20.07
C GLY A 202 -21.67 -12.92 -19.20
N GLU A 203 -20.67 -12.26 -18.60
CA GLU A 203 -19.66 -12.86 -17.74
C GLU A 203 -19.75 -12.37 -16.28
N ILE A 204 -20.80 -11.60 -15.94
CA ILE A 204 -20.97 -11.05 -14.60
C ILE A 204 -21.26 -12.20 -13.64
N SER A 205 -20.30 -12.49 -12.78
CA SER A 205 -20.41 -13.50 -11.73
C SER A 205 -20.43 -12.82 -10.35
N LEU A 206 -20.72 -13.61 -9.31
CA LEU A 206 -20.63 -13.18 -7.91
C LEU A 206 -19.22 -12.65 -7.56
N LEU A 207 -18.20 -13.10 -8.30
CA LEU A 207 -16.82 -12.63 -8.15
C LEU A 207 -16.66 -11.12 -8.42
N ALA A 208 -17.50 -10.54 -9.28
CA ALA A 208 -17.49 -9.10 -9.58
C ALA A 208 -17.79 -8.23 -8.34
N LEU A 209 -18.39 -8.79 -7.28
CA LEU A 209 -18.62 -8.10 -6.02
C LEU A 209 -17.34 -7.97 -5.17
N ILE A 210 -16.37 -8.88 -5.31
CA ILE A 210 -15.15 -8.93 -4.50
C ILE A 210 -14.36 -7.62 -4.58
N PRO A 211 -14.08 -7.02 -5.77
CA PRO A 211 -13.40 -5.74 -5.89
C PRO A 211 -14.11 -4.60 -5.14
N PHE A 212 -15.43 -4.54 -5.24
CA PHE A 212 -16.22 -3.51 -4.57
C PHE A 212 -16.24 -3.70 -3.06
N ILE A 213 -16.34 -4.94 -2.58
CA ILE A 213 -16.29 -5.25 -1.14
C ILE A 213 -14.88 -4.93 -0.61
N ALA A 214 -13.82 -5.27 -1.34
CA ALA A 214 -12.43 -4.97 -0.94
C ALA A 214 -12.20 -3.43 -0.84
N ALA A 215 -12.58 -2.68 -1.87
CA ALA A 215 -12.46 -1.23 -1.87
C ALA A 215 -13.34 -0.56 -0.80
N GLY A 216 -14.58 -1.03 -0.64
CA GLY A 216 -15.50 -0.57 0.40
C GLY A 216 -14.99 -0.86 1.81
N ALA A 217 -14.49 -2.06 2.07
CA ALA A 217 -13.87 -2.44 3.35
C ALA A 217 -12.63 -1.56 3.64
N GLN A 218 -11.80 -1.29 2.64
CA GLN A 218 -10.66 -0.41 2.77
C GLN A 218 -11.09 1.02 3.12
N TRP A 219 -12.10 1.56 2.45
CA TRP A 219 -12.63 2.90 2.73
C TRP A 219 -13.23 3.00 4.13
N VAL A 220 -14.05 2.01 4.53
CA VAL A 220 -14.64 1.93 5.88
C VAL A 220 -13.54 1.81 6.94
N SER A 221 -12.51 0.99 6.69
CA SER A 221 -11.36 0.85 7.58
C SER A 221 -10.65 2.18 7.80
N MET A 222 -10.38 2.94 6.74
CA MET A 222 -9.75 4.26 6.84
C MET A 222 -10.63 5.27 7.60
N TRP A 223 -11.93 5.25 7.35
CA TRP A 223 -12.89 6.11 8.08
C TRP A 223 -12.93 5.76 9.59
N LEU A 224 -13.01 4.48 9.94
CA LEU A 224 -13.01 4.00 11.32
C LEU A 224 -11.68 4.33 12.02
N MET A 225 -10.54 4.10 11.35
CA MET A 225 -9.22 4.43 11.89
C MET A 225 -9.09 5.92 12.21
N ARG A 226 -9.62 6.81 11.37
CA ARG A 226 -9.68 8.25 11.68
C ARG A 226 -10.56 8.55 12.89
N LYS A 227 -11.67 7.85 13.02
CA LYS A 227 -12.57 8.03 14.16
C LYS A 227 -11.95 7.53 15.48
N PHE A 228 -11.24 6.41 15.45
CA PHE A 228 -10.54 5.87 16.63
C PHE A 228 -9.29 6.66 16.99
N ASN A 229 -8.57 7.17 16.00
CA ASN A 229 -7.38 7.99 16.17
C ASN A 229 -7.67 9.49 16.01
N ALA A 230 -8.93 9.90 16.23
CA ALA A 230 -9.34 11.28 16.09
C ALA A 230 -8.57 12.16 17.06
N ASN A 231 -7.51 12.77 16.56
CA ASN A 231 -6.82 13.86 17.22
C ASN A 231 -7.51 15.15 16.77
N PRO A 232 -8.15 15.93 17.67
CA PRO A 232 -8.86 17.17 17.32
C PRO A 232 -7.98 18.17 16.56
N MET A 233 -6.67 18.04 16.69
CA MET A 233 -5.71 18.91 16.01
C MET A 233 -5.38 18.48 14.58
N MET A 234 -5.55 17.22 14.23
CA MET A 234 -5.43 16.81 12.83
C MET A 234 -6.55 17.40 11.95
N GLN A 235 -7.66 17.82 12.55
CA GLN A 235 -8.75 18.48 11.83
C GLN A 235 -8.45 19.94 11.45
N ASN A 236 -7.48 20.58 12.11
CA ASN A 236 -7.10 21.98 11.86
C ASN A 236 -5.81 22.13 11.05
N GLN A 237 -5.45 21.11 10.29
CA GLN A 237 -4.25 21.17 9.43
C GLN A 237 -4.45 22.14 8.26
N ASP A 238 -3.33 22.67 7.75
CA ASP A 238 -3.33 23.56 6.58
C ASP A 238 -4.08 22.93 5.40
N ALA A 239 -4.75 23.76 4.60
CA ALA A 239 -5.57 23.33 3.47
C ALA A 239 -4.82 22.37 2.52
N GLN A 240 -3.52 22.55 2.35
CA GLN A 240 -2.67 21.70 1.52
C GLN A 240 -2.48 20.29 2.11
N THR A 241 -2.26 20.18 3.42
CA THR A 241 -2.15 18.89 4.11
C THR A 241 -3.49 18.15 4.12
N GLN A 242 -4.61 18.88 4.32
CA GLN A 242 -5.95 18.31 4.22
C GLN A 242 -6.27 17.81 2.80
N ALA A 243 -5.87 18.56 1.76
CA ALA A 243 -6.04 18.15 0.38
C ALA A 243 -5.26 16.86 0.08
N SER A 244 -3.99 16.78 0.52
CA SER A 244 -3.16 15.58 0.34
C SER A 244 -3.77 14.36 1.04
N MET A 245 -4.31 14.51 2.26
CA MET A 245 -4.98 13.42 2.96
C MET A 245 -6.26 12.97 2.24
N LYS A 246 -7.07 13.90 1.72
CA LYS A 246 -8.27 13.56 0.95
C LYS A 246 -7.93 12.81 -0.34
N ILE A 247 -6.85 13.22 -1.02
CA ILE A 247 -6.35 12.50 -2.20
C ILE A 247 -5.95 11.08 -1.84
N MET A 248 -5.20 10.89 -0.76
CA MET A 248 -4.82 9.55 -0.28
C MET A 248 -6.05 8.70 0.07
N ASP A 249 -7.06 9.29 0.71
CA ASP A 249 -8.29 8.61 1.11
C ASP A 249 -9.08 8.05 -0.07
N PHE A 250 -9.01 8.70 -1.21
CA PHE A 250 -9.65 8.25 -2.44
C PHE A 250 -8.74 7.34 -3.26
N MET A 251 -7.45 7.67 -3.33
CA MET A 251 -6.47 6.95 -4.15
C MET A 251 -6.31 5.49 -3.72
N PHE A 252 -6.22 5.21 -2.40
CA PHE A 252 -6.02 3.84 -1.93
C PHE A 252 -7.20 2.92 -2.25
N PRO A 253 -8.46 3.26 -1.95
CA PRO A 253 -9.61 2.43 -2.37
C PRO A 253 -9.74 2.29 -3.88
N ALA A 254 -9.47 3.36 -4.64
CA ALA A 254 -9.50 3.31 -6.10
C ALA A 254 -8.42 2.38 -6.66
N MET A 255 -7.19 2.43 -6.10
CA MET A 255 -6.11 1.51 -6.47
C MET A 255 -6.47 0.06 -6.11
N THR A 256 -7.05 -0.17 -4.93
CA THR A 256 -7.51 -1.51 -4.51
C THR A 256 -8.58 -2.04 -5.46
N LEU A 257 -9.53 -1.20 -5.86
CA LEU A 257 -10.57 -1.56 -6.83
C LEU A 257 -9.96 -1.96 -8.18
N TRP A 258 -9.06 -1.11 -8.71
CA TRP A 258 -8.37 -1.38 -9.96
C TRP A 258 -7.55 -2.68 -9.91
N MET A 259 -6.77 -2.88 -8.86
CA MET A 259 -5.98 -4.10 -8.69
C MET A 259 -6.86 -5.33 -8.57
N ALA A 260 -7.95 -5.27 -7.79
CA ALA A 260 -8.83 -6.41 -7.57
C ALA A 260 -9.61 -6.85 -8.82
N PHE A 261 -9.76 -5.98 -9.84
CA PHE A 261 -10.29 -6.35 -11.14
C PHE A 261 -9.25 -6.94 -12.10
N ASN A 262 -7.97 -6.62 -11.91
CA ASN A 262 -6.90 -7.06 -12.80
C ASN A 262 -6.21 -8.35 -12.34
N PHE A 263 -6.47 -8.78 -11.10
CA PHE A 263 -5.90 -9.99 -10.53
C PHE A 263 -6.99 -11.01 -10.20
N SER A 264 -6.58 -12.24 -9.84
CA SER A 264 -7.51 -13.27 -9.43
C SER A 264 -8.38 -12.84 -8.24
N ALA A 265 -9.63 -13.28 -8.20
CA ALA A 265 -10.56 -12.97 -7.12
C ALA A 265 -10.02 -13.38 -5.73
N MET A 266 -9.13 -14.37 -5.69
CA MET A 266 -8.43 -14.83 -4.51
C MET A 266 -7.57 -13.75 -3.87
N LEU A 267 -6.85 -12.96 -4.67
CA LEU A 267 -6.06 -11.83 -4.18
C LEU A 267 -6.97 -10.73 -3.59
N GLY A 268 -8.11 -10.48 -4.23
CA GLY A 268 -9.14 -9.58 -3.71
C GLY A 268 -9.68 -10.05 -2.35
N LEU A 269 -9.94 -11.36 -2.21
CA LEU A 269 -10.37 -11.97 -0.95
C LEU A 269 -9.29 -11.83 0.15
N TYR A 270 -8.03 -12.04 -0.21
CA TYR A 270 -6.91 -11.78 0.70
C TYR A 270 -6.88 -10.33 1.20
N TRP A 271 -7.12 -9.33 0.35
CA TRP A 271 -7.21 -7.94 0.77
C TRP A 271 -8.37 -7.67 1.72
N ILE A 272 -9.53 -8.30 1.51
CA ILE A 272 -10.66 -8.22 2.44
C ILE A 272 -10.23 -8.75 3.82
N TYR A 273 -9.63 -9.93 3.88
CA TYR A 273 -9.14 -10.51 5.13
C TYR A 273 -8.10 -9.64 5.82
N GLN A 274 -7.12 -9.13 5.08
CA GLN A 274 -6.09 -8.23 5.59
C GLN A 274 -6.69 -6.95 6.18
N THR A 275 -7.70 -6.39 5.52
CA THR A 275 -8.36 -5.17 5.96
C THR A 275 -9.17 -5.41 7.25
N ILE A 276 -9.96 -6.48 7.29
CA ILE A 276 -10.78 -6.82 8.47
C ILE A 276 -9.89 -7.15 9.67
N LEU A 277 -8.90 -8.04 9.49
CA LEU A 277 -7.97 -8.40 10.56
C LEU A 277 -7.12 -7.21 11.00
N GLY A 278 -6.71 -6.35 10.06
CA GLY A 278 -5.97 -5.12 10.35
C GLY A 278 -6.79 -4.12 11.16
N LEU A 279 -8.07 -3.97 10.83
CA LEU A 279 -8.99 -3.12 11.59
C LEU A 279 -9.19 -3.64 13.01
N GLY A 280 -9.43 -4.95 13.18
CA GLY A 280 -9.53 -5.58 14.50
C GLY A 280 -8.27 -5.41 15.33
N GLN A 281 -7.08 -5.66 14.74
CA GLN A 281 -5.80 -5.44 15.40
C GLN A 281 -5.61 -3.99 15.83
N SER A 282 -5.92 -3.03 14.96
CA SER A 282 -5.79 -1.61 15.25
C SER A 282 -6.74 -1.16 16.34
N PHE A 283 -7.97 -1.70 16.35
CA PHE A 283 -8.95 -1.43 17.43
C PHE A 283 -8.44 -1.93 18.78
N ILE A 284 -7.90 -3.16 18.84
CA ILE A 284 -7.33 -3.73 20.06
C ILE A 284 -6.14 -2.87 20.53
N LEU A 285 -5.22 -2.52 19.62
CA LEU A 285 -4.06 -1.70 19.95
C LEU A 285 -4.46 -0.30 20.42
N ALA A 286 -5.45 0.34 19.79
CA ALA A 286 -5.95 1.64 20.21
C ALA A 286 -6.61 1.59 21.60
N LYS A 287 -7.23 0.47 21.98
CA LYS A 287 -7.83 0.28 23.30
C LYS A 287 -6.78 -0.01 24.38
N VAL A 288 -5.77 -0.83 24.07
CA VAL A 288 -4.70 -1.21 25.00
C VAL A 288 -3.66 -0.08 25.16
N MET A 289 -3.38 0.62 24.09
CA MET A 289 -2.41 1.73 24.02
C MET A 289 -3.08 2.96 23.40
N PRO A 290 -3.96 3.65 24.16
CA PRO A 290 -4.69 4.80 23.64
C PRO A 290 -3.76 5.99 23.34
N LEU A 291 -4.15 6.79 22.36
CA LEU A 291 -3.50 8.06 22.08
C LEU A 291 -3.69 9.02 23.27
N PRO A 292 -2.70 9.85 23.59
CA PRO A 292 -2.81 10.83 24.65
C PRO A 292 -3.95 11.82 24.32
N LYS A 293 -4.77 12.10 25.34
CA LYS A 293 -5.78 13.16 25.27
C LYS A 293 -5.10 14.45 25.71
N TYR A 294 -5.27 15.51 24.94
CA TYR A 294 -4.78 16.83 25.36
C TYR A 294 -5.64 17.39 26.46
N SER A 295 -4.99 18.05 27.42
CA SER A 295 -5.70 18.79 28.45
C SER A 295 -6.46 19.99 27.84
N GLU A 296 -7.49 20.45 28.50
CA GLU A 296 -8.22 21.65 28.04
C GLU A 296 -7.33 22.89 28.02
N GLU A 297 -6.33 22.95 28.88
CA GLU A 297 -5.35 24.02 28.93
C GLU A 297 -4.41 24.00 27.71
N GLU A 298 -3.90 22.83 27.34
CA GLU A 298 -3.10 22.67 26.12
C GLU A 298 -3.90 23.05 24.87
N LEU A 299 -5.18 22.62 24.79
CA LEU A 299 -6.08 22.98 23.69
C LEU A 299 -6.35 24.48 23.63
N LYS A 300 -6.52 25.14 24.78
CA LYS A 300 -6.69 26.60 24.86
C LYS A 300 -5.44 27.34 24.43
N GLN A 301 -4.27 26.92 24.91
CA GLN A 301 -2.98 27.51 24.51
C GLN A 301 -2.76 27.42 23.00
N MET A 302 -2.99 26.24 22.39
CA MET A 302 -2.86 26.02 20.96
C MET A 302 -3.84 26.89 20.16
N ARG A 303 -5.12 26.97 20.58
CA ARG A 303 -6.12 27.83 19.93
C ARG A 303 -5.75 29.31 20.06
N LYS A 304 -5.16 29.73 21.17
CA LYS A 304 -4.70 31.09 21.37
C LYS A 304 -3.54 31.42 20.44
N ALA A 305 -2.54 30.54 20.39
CA ALA A 305 -1.39 30.68 19.48
C ALA A 305 -1.81 30.72 18.01
N GLN A 306 -2.78 29.87 17.59
CA GLN A 306 -3.32 29.91 16.23
C GLN A 306 -4.02 31.22 15.90
N LYS A 307 -4.85 31.74 16.82
CA LYS A 307 -5.54 33.04 16.62
C LYS A 307 -4.56 34.21 16.56
N GLU A 308 -3.52 34.21 17.39
CA GLU A 308 -2.47 35.22 17.38
C GLU A 308 -1.65 35.17 16.07
N ALA A 309 -1.28 33.96 15.63
CA ALA A 309 -0.60 33.75 14.36
C ALA A 309 -1.47 34.19 13.16
N GLU A 310 -2.78 33.89 13.20
CA GLU A 310 -3.70 34.33 12.14
C GLU A 310 -3.84 35.85 12.10
N LYS A 311 -3.92 36.50 13.25
CA LYS A 311 -3.93 37.98 13.33
C LYS A 311 -2.63 38.57 12.79
N ALA A 312 -1.48 38.02 13.19
CA ALA A 312 -0.17 38.45 12.71
C ALA A 312 -0.02 38.26 11.18
N ALA A 313 -0.49 37.12 10.67
CA ALA A 313 -0.49 36.86 9.22
C ALA A 313 -1.39 37.83 8.45
N ARG A 314 -2.57 38.17 8.97
CA ARG A 314 -3.48 39.16 8.36
C ARG A 314 -2.86 40.58 8.36
N VAL A 315 -2.16 40.94 9.43
CA VAL A 315 -1.44 42.23 9.51
C VAL A 315 -0.29 42.24 8.52
N ALA A 316 0.53 41.16 8.47
CA ALA A 316 1.63 41.05 7.54
C ALA A 316 1.18 41.07 6.07
N ALA A 317 0.05 40.45 5.75
CA ALA A 317 -0.53 40.48 4.40
C ALA A 317 -1.03 41.88 3.98
N LYS A 318 -1.45 42.68 4.96
CA LYS A 318 -1.85 44.08 4.68
C LYS A 318 -0.66 45.04 4.53
N THR A 319 0.47 44.72 5.16
CA THR A 319 1.69 45.52 5.18
C THR A 319 2.70 45.12 4.10
N GLN A 320 2.48 43.99 3.41
CA GLN A 320 3.32 43.65 2.26
C GLN A 320 3.03 44.64 1.11
N PRO A 321 4.04 45.31 0.57
CA PRO A 321 3.88 46.11 -0.65
C PRO A 321 3.37 45.17 -1.74
N LYS A 322 2.31 45.54 -2.43
CA LYS A 322 1.84 44.84 -3.62
C LYS A 322 2.95 44.95 -4.66
N TYR A 323 3.85 43.95 -4.73
CA TYR A 323 4.76 43.86 -5.87
C TYR A 323 3.90 43.63 -7.12
N ARG A 324 3.89 44.60 -8.01
CA ARG A 324 3.34 44.49 -9.35
C ARG A 324 4.07 43.32 -10.05
N SER A 325 3.32 42.48 -10.72
CA SER A 325 3.89 41.39 -11.50
C SER A 325 4.84 41.95 -12.55
N LEU A 326 5.99 41.31 -12.76
CA LEU A 326 7.00 41.62 -13.76
C LEU A 326 6.51 41.67 -15.23
N HIS A 327 5.20 41.52 -15.45
CA HIS A 327 4.56 41.51 -16.77
C HIS A 327 4.08 42.89 -17.23
N TYR A 328 4.27 43.94 -16.45
CA TYR A 328 3.88 45.28 -16.80
C TYR A 328 5.15 46.17 -16.94
N ILE A 329 5.83 46.03 -18.10
CA ILE A 329 7.04 46.80 -18.42
C ILE A 329 6.69 48.18 -19.05
N ASP A 330 5.44 48.48 -19.37
CA ASP A 330 5.01 49.66 -20.13
C ASP A 330 4.23 50.72 -19.31
N ASP A 331 4.34 50.75 -17.98
CA ASP A 331 3.69 51.80 -17.19
C ASP A 331 4.61 53.01 -16.99
N GLU A 332 4.14 54.17 -17.40
CA GLU A 332 4.80 55.49 -17.30
C GLU A 332 5.15 55.96 -15.87
N ASP A 333 4.79 55.20 -14.82
CA ASP A 333 5.02 55.50 -13.41
C ASP A 333 6.32 54.90 -12.85
N TYR A 334 7.25 54.43 -13.70
CA TYR A 334 8.52 53.82 -13.25
C TYR A 334 9.43 54.76 -12.48
N ASP A 335 9.32 56.08 -12.72
CA ASP A 335 10.20 57.10 -12.11
C ASP A 335 9.81 57.52 -10.68
N THR A 336 8.73 57.01 -10.13
CA THR A 336 8.21 57.39 -8.79
C THR A 336 8.43 56.34 -7.69
N LEU A 337 9.10 55.20 -7.97
CA LEU A 337 9.38 54.18 -6.98
C LEU A 337 10.68 54.48 -6.21
N PRO A 338 10.67 54.42 -4.86
CA PRO A 338 11.91 54.57 -4.09
C PRO A 338 12.88 53.44 -4.42
N ASP A 339 14.16 53.77 -4.59
CA ASP A 339 15.26 52.87 -4.90
C ASP A 339 15.23 51.62 -3.99
N ALA A 340 15.28 50.44 -4.63
CA ALA A 340 15.44 49.18 -3.90
C ALA A 340 16.81 49.22 -3.17
N PRO A 341 16.91 48.70 -1.93
CA PRO A 341 18.17 48.65 -1.22
C PRO A 341 19.21 47.87 -2.07
N LYS A 342 20.31 48.52 -2.44
CA LYS A 342 21.41 47.91 -3.18
C LYS A 342 21.91 46.70 -2.40
N SER A 343 21.75 45.53 -2.96
CA SER A 343 22.43 44.32 -2.46
C SER A 343 23.91 44.50 -2.69
N ASP A 344 24.73 44.54 -1.64
CA ASP A 344 26.18 44.48 -1.73
C ASP A 344 26.58 43.25 -2.58
N SER A 345 27.03 43.53 -3.79
CA SER A 345 27.58 42.54 -4.70
C SER A 345 28.92 42.06 -4.14
N ALA A 346 28.90 40.90 -3.55
CA ALA A 346 30.11 40.17 -3.20
C ALA A 346 30.97 39.97 -4.46
N LYS A 347 32.18 40.44 -4.39
CA LYS A 347 33.25 40.29 -5.36
C LYS A 347 33.33 38.84 -5.88
N SER A 348 33.14 38.68 -7.19
CA SER A 348 33.53 37.46 -7.88
C SER A 348 35.04 37.34 -7.92
N SER A 349 35.62 36.48 -7.12
CA SER A 349 37.01 36.07 -7.23
C SER A 349 37.11 35.14 -8.43
N GLN A 350 37.77 35.59 -9.49
CA GLN A 350 38.21 34.76 -10.60
C GLN A 350 39.18 33.71 -10.08
N MET A 351 38.85 32.46 -10.18
CA MET A 351 39.78 31.34 -10.06
C MET A 351 39.87 30.67 -11.43
N ASN A 352 40.89 31.05 -12.21
CA ASN A 352 41.43 30.28 -13.30
C ASN A 352 42.08 29.03 -12.68
N GLY A 353 41.63 27.87 -13.05
CA GLY A 353 42.23 26.60 -12.68
C GLY A 353 42.16 25.65 -13.87
N ASP A 354 43.32 25.37 -14.41
CA ASP A 354 43.61 24.51 -15.55
C ASP A 354 43.01 23.13 -15.43
N ILE A 355 42.42 22.64 -16.53
CA ILE A 355 41.99 21.25 -16.72
C ILE A 355 43.18 20.49 -17.31
N PRO A 356 43.72 19.44 -16.71
CA PRO A 356 44.67 18.56 -17.38
C PRO A 356 44.00 17.62 -18.33
N GLU A 357 44.45 17.61 -19.58
CA GLU A 357 44.20 16.58 -20.58
C GLU A 357 44.66 15.19 -20.06
N ILE A 358 43.81 14.22 -20.17
CA ILE A 358 44.22 12.81 -20.08
C ILE A 358 44.30 12.27 -21.53
N LYS A 359 45.51 11.99 -21.96
CA LYS A 359 45.82 11.17 -23.13
C LYS A 359 45.90 9.71 -22.71
N ASP A 360 45.39 8.88 -23.63
CA ASP A 360 45.45 7.43 -23.82
C ASP A 360 44.68 6.54 -22.86
#